data_a619ea48ab621962e9bf10732eb487cd
#
_entry.id   a619ea48ab621962e9bf10732eb487cd
#
_cell.length_a   1.000
_cell.length_b   1.000
_cell.length_c   1.000
_cell.angle_alpha   90.00
_cell.angle_beta   90.00
_cell.angle_gamma   90.00
#
_symmetry.space_group_name_H-M   'P 1'
#
loop_
_entity.id
_entity.type
_entity.pdbx_description
1 polymer ?
#
loop_
_entity_poly.entity_id
_entity_poly.type
_entity_poly.pdbx_seq_one_letter_code
_entity_poly.pdbx_strand_id
1 'polypeptide(L)'
;MKIPAAPIRAIDWSKVEATEHSGEPGMALWRTEQLCDIRVRVVEYSAGYIANHWCAKGHVVLVLAGEIISQQRDGSELRLSAGMSYLVGDDCDAHRSYSPTGAKLFIVD
;
A
#
# COMPACT_ATOMS: atom_id res chain seq x y z
N MET A 1 -7.19 -2.25 -14.41
CA MET A 1 -8.08 -2.83 -13.36
C MET A 1 -9.52 -2.69 -13.80
N LYS A 2 -10.26 -3.75 -13.76
CA LYS A 2 -11.71 -3.76 -14.02
C LYS A 2 -12.44 -4.19 -12.76
N ILE A 3 -13.47 -3.44 -12.37
CA ILE A 3 -14.32 -3.82 -11.24
C ILE A 3 -15.46 -4.67 -11.78
N PRO A 4 -15.50 -5.97 -11.47
CA PRO A 4 -16.55 -6.85 -11.98
C PRO A 4 -17.90 -6.58 -11.31
N ALA A 5 -18.96 -7.14 -11.89
CA ALA A 5 -20.28 -7.10 -11.28
C ALA A 5 -20.23 -7.83 -9.93
N ALA A 6 -20.69 -7.18 -8.88
CA ALA A 6 -20.74 -7.73 -7.53
C ALA A 6 -21.79 -6.98 -6.71
N PRO A 7 -22.45 -7.66 -5.74
CA PRO A 7 -23.38 -6.98 -4.84
C PRO A 7 -22.68 -5.89 -4.02
N ILE A 8 -23.41 -4.84 -3.70
CA ILE A 8 -22.89 -3.80 -2.80
C ILE A 8 -22.70 -4.38 -1.40
N ARG A 9 -21.60 -4.00 -0.75
CA ARG A 9 -21.36 -4.33 0.66
C ARG A 9 -20.53 -3.23 1.31
N ALA A 10 -20.73 -3.05 2.59
CA ALA A 10 -19.92 -2.13 3.39
C ALA A 10 -18.83 -2.91 4.11
N ILE A 11 -17.70 -2.27 4.32
CA ILE A 11 -16.57 -2.83 5.08
C ILE A 11 -16.30 -1.90 6.26
N ASP A 12 -16.35 -2.45 7.45
CA ASP A 12 -15.85 -1.78 8.65
C ASP A 12 -14.42 -2.27 8.88
N TRP A 13 -13.45 -1.45 8.52
CA TRP A 13 -12.03 -1.80 8.59
C TRP A 13 -11.56 -2.15 10.01
N SER A 14 -12.22 -1.59 11.02
CA SER A 14 -11.90 -1.92 12.42
C SER A 14 -12.19 -3.37 12.77
N LYS A 15 -13.04 -4.04 12.00
CA LYS A 15 -13.44 -5.44 12.19
C LYS A 15 -12.72 -6.41 11.28
N VAL A 16 -11.89 -5.91 10.38
CA VAL A 16 -11.07 -6.74 9.48
C VAL A 16 -9.80 -7.12 10.20
N GLU A 17 -9.50 -8.41 10.27
CA GLU A 17 -8.30 -8.92 10.92
C GLU A 17 -7.05 -8.45 10.18
N ALA A 18 -6.06 -7.97 10.93
CA ALA A 18 -4.78 -7.54 10.37
C ALA A 18 -3.82 -8.73 10.27
N THR A 19 -3.09 -8.80 9.17
CA THR A 19 -1.96 -9.72 8.99
C THR A 19 -0.64 -8.97 9.07
N GLU A 20 0.39 -9.60 9.63
CA GLU A 20 1.70 -9.00 9.80
C GLU A 20 2.62 -9.36 8.63
N HIS A 21 3.33 -8.36 8.13
CA HIS A 21 4.30 -8.51 7.05
C HIS A 21 5.59 -7.79 7.42
N SER A 22 6.65 -8.55 7.67
CA SER A 22 7.93 -7.96 8.08
C SER A 22 8.60 -7.19 6.96
N GLY A 23 9.16 -6.03 7.30
CA GLY A 23 10.11 -5.32 6.45
C GLY A 23 11.55 -5.66 6.85
N GLU A 24 12.49 -4.91 6.31
CA GLU A 24 13.92 -5.01 6.65
C GLU A 24 14.49 -3.59 6.88
N PRO A 25 14.19 -2.94 8.02
CA PRO A 25 13.44 -3.38 9.21
C PRO A 25 11.96 -3.02 9.16
N GLY A 26 11.31 -3.23 10.29
CA GLY A 26 9.96 -2.76 10.56
C GLY A 26 8.87 -3.77 10.21
N MET A 27 7.63 -3.33 10.37
CA MET A 27 6.45 -4.18 10.22
C MET A 27 5.37 -3.43 9.46
N ALA A 28 4.70 -4.13 8.55
CA ALA A 28 3.46 -3.68 7.94
C ALA A 28 2.30 -4.52 8.46
N LEU A 29 1.20 -3.87 8.79
CA LEU A 29 -0.05 -4.53 9.14
C LEU A 29 -1.04 -4.33 7.99
N TRP A 30 -1.54 -5.42 7.43
CA TRP A 30 -2.50 -5.38 6.33
C TRP A 30 -3.88 -5.82 6.78
N ARG A 31 -4.88 -4.98 6.50
CA ARG A 31 -6.28 -5.38 6.52
C ARG A 31 -6.74 -5.45 5.09
N THR A 32 -7.16 -6.63 4.65
CA THR A 32 -7.42 -6.92 3.24
C THR A 32 -8.84 -7.39 3.01
N GLU A 33 -9.50 -6.83 2.00
CA GLU A 33 -10.74 -7.31 1.45
C GLU A 33 -10.56 -7.57 -0.04
N GLN A 34 -11.19 -8.64 -0.50
CA GLN A 34 -11.05 -9.09 -1.88
C GLN A 34 -12.35 -8.85 -2.65
N LEU A 35 -12.24 -8.26 -3.83
CA LEU A 35 -13.34 -8.13 -4.79
C LEU A 35 -12.88 -8.79 -6.09
N CYS A 36 -13.21 -10.09 -6.25
CA CYS A 36 -12.68 -10.92 -7.34
C CYS A 36 -11.14 -10.85 -7.36
N ASP A 37 -10.54 -10.36 -8.44
CA ASP A 37 -9.08 -10.25 -8.55
C ASP A 37 -8.52 -8.97 -7.95
N ILE A 38 -9.38 -8.09 -7.43
CA ILE A 38 -8.97 -6.81 -6.88
C ILE A 38 -8.76 -6.94 -5.37
N ARG A 39 -7.59 -6.53 -4.89
CA ARG A 39 -7.31 -6.38 -3.46
C ARG A 39 -7.57 -4.94 -3.04
N VAL A 40 -8.31 -4.79 -1.96
CA VAL A 40 -8.51 -3.49 -1.30
C VAL A 40 -7.92 -3.62 0.10
N ARG A 41 -6.98 -2.76 0.45
CA ARG A 41 -6.26 -2.88 1.71
C ARG A 41 -6.15 -1.57 2.45
N VAL A 42 -6.23 -1.65 3.78
CA VAL A 42 -5.72 -0.62 4.67
C VAL A 42 -4.42 -1.16 5.28
N VAL A 43 -3.33 -0.44 5.09
CA VAL A 43 -1.99 -0.85 5.48
C VAL A 43 -1.40 0.16 6.45
N GLU A 44 -0.81 -0.33 7.53
CA GLU A 44 -0.09 0.50 8.49
C GLU A 44 1.39 0.09 8.51
N TYR A 45 2.27 1.07 8.33
CA TYR A 45 3.71 0.88 8.47
C TYR A 45 4.19 1.38 9.82
N SER A 46 5.00 0.59 10.51
CA SER A 46 5.71 1.06 11.69
C SER A 46 6.76 2.12 11.30
N ALA A 47 7.16 2.95 12.25
CA ALA A 47 8.27 3.89 12.04
C ALA A 47 9.54 3.12 11.68
N GLY A 48 10.22 3.55 10.61
CA GLY A 48 11.43 2.90 10.11
C GLY A 48 11.19 1.70 9.20
N TYR A 49 9.94 1.40 8.86
CA TYR A 49 9.65 0.29 7.94
C TYR A 49 10.30 0.51 6.57
N ILE A 50 10.93 -0.54 6.06
CA ILE A 50 11.44 -0.62 4.69
C ILE A 50 10.96 -1.93 4.09
N ALA A 51 10.25 -1.86 2.95
CA ALA A 51 9.80 -3.06 2.25
C ALA A 51 11.00 -3.89 1.81
N ASN A 52 10.90 -5.21 2.01
CA ASN A 52 12.02 -6.13 1.75
C ASN A 52 12.06 -6.65 0.31
N HIS A 53 11.25 -6.13 -0.57
CA HIS A 53 11.20 -6.56 -1.97
C HIS A 53 10.78 -5.42 -2.89
N TRP A 54 11.13 -5.55 -4.16
CA TRP A 54 10.69 -4.66 -5.21
C TRP A 54 9.35 -5.16 -5.76
N CYS A 55 8.40 -4.24 -5.91
CA CYS A 55 7.06 -4.54 -6.42
C CYS A 55 6.93 -4.05 -7.86
N ALA A 56 6.47 -4.92 -8.75
CA ALA A 56 6.16 -4.57 -10.14
C ALA A 56 4.65 -4.52 -10.41
N LYS A 57 3.83 -4.77 -9.40
CA LYS A 57 2.37 -4.75 -9.51
C LYS A 57 1.85 -3.30 -9.51
N GLY A 58 0.87 -3.05 -10.37
CA GLY A 58 0.18 -1.76 -10.41
C GLY A 58 -0.66 -1.52 -9.16
N HIS A 59 -0.69 -0.26 -8.70
CA HIS A 59 -1.45 0.14 -7.52
C HIS A 59 -2.08 1.50 -7.69
N VAL A 60 -3.16 1.69 -6.96
CA VAL A 60 -3.66 3.01 -6.57
C VAL A 60 -3.40 3.13 -5.07
N VAL A 61 -2.61 4.10 -4.65
CA VAL A 61 -2.24 4.30 -3.25
C VAL A 61 -2.63 5.69 -2.80
N LEU A 62 -3.32 5.77 -1.67
CA LEU A 62 -3.62 7.02 -0.98
C LEU A 62 -3.01 6.98 0.42
N VAL A 63 -2.22 7.97 0.76
CA VAL A 63 -1.68 8.13 2.12
C VAL A 63 -2.74 8.76 3.00
N LEU A 64 -3.16 8.03 4.04
CA LEU A 64 -4.18 8.48 4.98
C LEU A 64 -3.58 9.21 6.17
N ALA A 65 -2.38 8.80 6.61
CA ALA A 65 -1.67 9.41 7.72
C ALA A 65 -0.16 9.14 7.57
N GLY A 66 0.65 10.02 8.12
CA GLY A 66 2.10 9.89 8.10
C GLY A 66 2.70 10.22 6.74
N GLU A 67 3.82 9.58 6.44
CA GLU A 67 4.58 9.84 5.23
C GLU A 67 5.20 8.54 4.71
N ILE A 68 5.17 8.37 3.40
CA ILE A 68 5.89 7.29 2.72
C ILE A 68 6.83 7.86 1.67
N ILE A 69 7.86 7.09 1.36
CA ILE A 69 8.74 7.34 0.23
C ILE A 69 8.68 6.09 -0.65
N SER A 70 8.35 6.31 -1.93
CA SER A 70 8.38 5.25 -2.94
C SER A 70 9.68 5.38 -3.71
N GLN A 71 10.55 4.39 -3.57
CA GLN A 71 11.84 4.35 -4.24
C GLN A 71 11.72 3.56 -5.53
N GLN A 72 12.23 4.13 -6.63
CA GLN A 72 12.31 3.46 -7.93
C GLN A 72 13.69 2.80 -8.08
N ARG A 73 13.80 1.85 -9.00
CA ARG A 73 15.08 1.15 -9.24
C ARG A 73 16.19 2.05 -9.78
N ASP A 74 15.83 3.15 -10.47
CA ASP A 74 16.81 4.12 -10.97
C ASP A 74 17.37 5.05 -9.88
N GLY A 75 16.90 4.88 -8.64
CA GLY A 75 17.29 5.69 -7.49
C GLY A 75 16.41 6.91 -7.25
N SER A 76 15.47 7.22 -8.16
CA SER A 76 14.54 8.31 -7.94
C SER A 76 13.55 7.96 -6.83
N GLU A 77 13.03 8.98 -6.15
CA GLU A 77 12.12 8.81 -5.03
C GLU A 77 10.93 9.75 -5.16
N LEU A 78 9.74 9.24 -4.78
CA LEU A 78 8.55 10.05 -4.60
C LEU A 78 8.24 10.11 -3.11
N ARG A 79 8.10 11.31 -2.58
CA ARG A 79 7.76 11.55 -1.17
C ARG A 79 6.30 11.95 -1.08
N LEU A 80 5.51 11.20 -0.31
CA LEU A 80 4.08 11.41 -0.16
C LEU A 80 3.71 11.55 1.31
N SER A 81 3.00 12.62 1.62
CA SER A 81 2.38 12.85 2.92
C SER A 81 0.88 12.62 2.86
N ALA A 82 0.20 12.69 4.01
CA ALA A 82 -1.25 12.49 4.09
C ALA A 82 -2.02 13.35 3.07
N GLY A 83 -2.94 12.72 2.38
CA GLY A 83 -3.73 13.34 1.31
C GLY A 83 -3.14 13.21 -0.08
N MET A 84 -1.93 12.70 -0.21
CA MET A 84 -1.28 12.48 -1.51
C MET A 84 -1.42 11.04 -1.97
N SER A 85 -1.39 10.86 -3.30
CA SER A 85 -1.50 9.53 -3.93
C SER A 85 -0.41 9.33 -4.95
N TYR A 86 -0.08 8.06 -5.23
CA TYR A 86 0.59 7.70 -6.47
C TYR A 86 -0.18 6.61 -7.21
N LEU A 87 0.01 6.59 -8.51
CA LEU A 87 -0.59 5.63 -9.42
C LEU A 87 0.54 4.99 -10.23
N VAL A 88 0.53 3.68 -10.35
CA VAL A 88 1.49 2.96 -11.18
C VAL A 88 0.80 1.77 -11.84
N GLY A 89 1.11 1.52 -13.10
CA GLY A 89 0.60 0.37 -13.84
C GLY A 89 1.41 -0.89 -13.58
N ASP A 90 0.87 -2.03 -13.99
CA ASP A 90 1.57 -3.31 -13.90
C ASP A 90 2.83 -3.28 -14.77
N ASP A 91 3.91 -3.86 -14.25
CA ASP A 91 5.20 -4.02 -14.93
C ASP A 91 5.81 -2.70 -15.42
N CYS A 92 5.41 -1.59 -14.80
CA CYS A 92 6.00 -0.28 -14.98
C CYS A 92 6.65 0.15 -13.67
N ASP A 93 7.81 0.79 -13.74
CA ASP A 93 8.47 1.43 -12.60
C ASP A 93 8.46 0.59 -11.32
N ALA A 94 9.18 -0.52 -11.34
CA ALA A 94 9.35 -1.35 -10.14
C ALA A 94 9.80 -0.48 -8.96
N HIS A 95 9.14 -0.63 -7.81
CA HIS A 95 9.25 0.27 -6.68
C HIS A 95 9.22 -0.48 -5.36
N ARG A 96 9.69 0.17 -4.32
CA ARG A 96 9.50 -0.28 -2.94
C ARG A 96 9.22 0.93 -2.05
N SER A 97 8.41 0.71 -1.03
CA SER A 97 8.04 1.75 -0.09
C SER A 97 8.85 1.66 1.20
N TYR A 98 9.14 2.83 1.78
CA TYR A 98 9.62 2.90 3.15
C TYR A 98 9.00 4.11 3.86
N SER A 99 8.99 4.08 5.18
CA SER A 99 8.39 5.14 5.98
C SER A 99 9.26 5.41 7.22
N PRO A 100 9.99 6.52 7.25
CA PRO A 100 10.82 6.85 8.41
C PRO A 100 10.03 7.02 9.71
N THR A 101 8.82 7.57 9.62
CA THR A 101 8.02 7.96 10.80
C THR A 101 6.76 7.14 10.99
N GLY A 102 6.48 6.20 10.11
CA GLY A 102 5.24 5.43 10.08
C GLY A 102 4.19 6.06 9.19
N ALA A 103 3.25 5.25 8.74
CA ALA A 103 2.21 5.70 7.82
C ALA A 103 1.00 4.78 7.85
N LYS A 104 -0.12 5.30 7.36
CA LYS A 104 -1.34 4.54 7.10
C LYS A 104 -1.76 4.80 5.66
N LEU A 105 -2.02 3.74 4.92
CA LEU A 105 -2.28 3.77 3.48
C LEU A 105 -3.59 3.08 3.13
N PHE A 106 -4.22 3.53 2.06
CA PHE A 106 -5.30 2.82 1.36
C PHE A 106 -4.76 2.41 0.00
N ILE A 107 -4.79 1.10 -0.28
CA ILE A 107 -4.19 0.53 -1.50
C ILE A 107 -5.22 -0.32 -2.23
N VAL A 108 -5.33 -0.09 -3.54
CA VAL A 108 -6.16 -0.91 -4.44
C VAL A 108 -5.27 -1.48 -5.55
N ASP A 109 -5.29 -2.79 -5.70
CA ASP A 109 -4.54 -3.45 -6.77
C ASP A 109 -5.14 -4.76 -7.27
#